data_7f4464a55abefd6446b46725d0830551
#
_entry.id   7f4464a55abefd6446b46725d0830551
#
_cell.length_a   1.000
_cell.length_b   1.000
_cell.length_c   1.000
_cell.angle_alpha   90.00
_cell.angle_beta   90.00
_cell.angle_gamma   90.00
#
_symmetry.space_group_name_H-M   'P 1'
#
loop_
_entity.id
_entity.type
_entity.pdbx_description
1 polymer ?
#
loop_
_entity_poly.entity_id
_entity_poly.type
_entity_poly.pdbx_seq_one_letter_code
_entity_poly.pdbx_strand_id
1 'polypeptide(L)'
;MHLNLQATGVIGTLAGMGKLSKWLTRKQRPDDDIVSKGVVWNARGEMQSCLFCDFANHTKEKELLYEDDLVIAFSPSKPAAKQHILVVPKRHISTVGDLVETDTPLLDRMKEVAVKLLKCDASQTQLSFHIPPWNSVDHLHLHALETPYLSWWNGLRFSEGKPWCASFEGVRYWASGAGAQEEKENVPEAKDAEEKC
;
A
#
# COMPACT_ATOMS: atom_id res chain seq x y z
N MET A 1 5.54 42.63 -68.39
CA MET A 1 6.53 42.77 -67.28
C MET A 1 6.10 41.85 -66.16
N HIS A 2 6.72 40.65 -66.10
CA HIS A 2 6.48 39.68 -65.03
C HIS A 2 7.63 39.80 -64.04
N LEU A 3 7.35 40.09 -62.80
CA LEU A 3 8.29 40.04 -61.70
C LEU A 3 8.08 38.73 -60.94
N ASN A 4 9.10 37.90 -60.98
CA ASN A 4 9.17 36.59 -60.32
C ASN A 4 9.86 36.80 -58.98
N LEU A 5 9.14 36.65 -57.86
CA LEU A 5 9.73 36.64 -56.50
C LEU A 5 9.93 35.20 -56.08
N GLN A 6 11.21 34.76 -56.06
CA GLN A 6 11.62 33.50 -55.46
C GLN A 6 11.73 33.70 -53.93
N ALA A 7 10.92 32.95 -53.17
CA ALA A 7 11.06 32.82 -51.71
C ALA A 7 12.02 31.68 -51.40
N THR A 8 13.19 32.02 -50.86
CA THR A 8 14.16 31.07 -50.31
C THR A 8 13.68 30.59 -48.93
N GLY A 9 13.12 29.39 -48.84
CA GLY A 9 12.77 28.73 -47.60
C GLY A 9 14.00 28.14 -46.93
N VAL A 10 14.30 28.62 -45.72
CA VAL A 10 15.29 28.00 -44.82
C VAL A 10 14.62 26.83 -44.13
N ILE A 11 15.00 25.61 -44.51
CA ILE A 11 14.57 24.39 -43.86
C ILE A 11 15.51 24.18 -42.67
N GLY A 12 15.05 24.63 -41.48
CA GLY A 12 15.67 24.26 -40.22
C GLY A 12 15.34 22.81 -39.87
N THR A 13 16.34 21.92 -39.91
CA THR A 13 16.23 20.53 -39.51
C THR A 13 16.02 20.40 -38.00
N LEU A 14 14.78 20.08 -37.59
CA LEU A 14 14.45 19.66 -36.21
C LEU A 14 14.96 18.21 -35.96
N ALA A 15 16.27 18.06 -35.74
CA ALA A 15 16.90 16.81 -35.34
C ALA A 15 17.02 16.73 -33.81
N GLY A 16 15.94 16.74 -33.08
CA GLY A 16 15.97 16.71 -31.61
C GLY A 16 14.81 16.00 -30.91
N MET A 17 13.76 15.64 -31.63
CA MET A 17 12.53 15.07 -31.01
C MET A 17 12.43 13.53 -31.01
N GLY A 18 13.50 12.82 -31.38
CA GLY A 18 13.46 11.35 -31.55
C GLY A 18 13.56 10.52 -30.28
N LYS A 19 13.82 11.09 -29.10
CA LYS A 19 14.02 10.30 -27.87
C LYS A 19 12.84 10.35 -26.89
N LEU A 20 11.97 11.33 -26.96
CA LEU A 20 10.79 11.42 -26.06
C LEU A 20 9.61 10.55 -26.55
N SER A 21 9.50 10.29 -27.86
CA SER A 21 8.36 9.54 -28.42
C SER A 21 8.45 8.03 -28.17
N LYS A 22 9.64 7.48 -27.88
CA LYS A 22 9.81 6.05 -27.57
C LYS A 22 9.32 5.63 -26.19
N TRP A 23 9.13 6.59 -25.26
CA TRP A 23 8.60 6.33 -23.94
C TRP A 23 7.07 6.25 -23.88
N LEU A 24 6.38 6.92 -24.81
CA LEU A 24 4.93 7.06 -24.81
C LEU A 24 4.18 5.99 -25.61
N THR A 25 4.87 5.06 -26.30
CA THR A 25 4.23 4.08 -27.18
C THR A 25 4.68 2.65 -27.00
N ARG A 26 5.24 2.27 -25.84
CA ARG A 26 5.37 0.85 -25.56
C ARG A 26 3.99 0.30 -25.22
N LYS A 27 3.24 -0.07 -26.27
CA LYS A 27 2.04 -0.89 -26.13
C LYS A 27 2.45 -2.11 -25.33
N GLN A 28 1.95 -2.24 -24.11
CA GLN A 28 2.16 -3.42 -23.28
C GLN A 28 1.66 -4.61 -24.11
N ARG A 29 2.54 -5.59 -24.39
CA ARG A 29 2.12 -6.80 -25.07
C ARG A 29 1.20 -7.58 -24.13
N PRO A 30 0.21 -8.33 -24.63
CA PRO A 30 -0.68 -9.14 -23.79
C PRO A 30 0.05 -10.11 -22.87
N ASP A 31 1.29 -10.47 -23.21
CA ASP A 31 2.12 -11.45 -22.48
C ASP A 31 3.17 -10.80 -21.56
N ASP A 32 3.24 -9.46 -21.49
CA ASP A 32 4.20 -8.77 -20.60
C ASP A 32 3.70 -8.82 -19.15
N ASP A 33 4.61 -9.16 -18.23
CA ASP A 33 4.35 -9.09 -16.78
C ASP A 33 4.06 -7.66 -16.35
N ILE A 34 3.07 -7.49 -15.48
CA ILE A 34 2.69 -6.21 -14.89
C ILE A 34 3.41 -6.08 -13.54
N VAL A 35 4.29 -5.09 -13.41
CA VAL A 35 4.93 -4.76 -12.15
C VAL A 35 4.20 -3.58 -11.52
N SER A 36 3.56 -3.80 -10.39
CA SER A 36 2.86 -2.77 -9.62
C SER A 36 3.12 -2.94 -8.13
N LYS A 37 3.48 -1.85 -7.46
CA LYS A 37 3.65 -1.80 -6.00
C LYS A 37 4.41 -3.00 -5.42
N GLY A 38 5.58 -3.31 -6.00
CA GLY A 38 6.44 -4.38 -5.49
C GLY A 38 5.95 -5.81 -5.74
N VAL A 39 4.88 -5.97 -6.53
CA VAL A 39 4.33 -7.28 -6.95
C VAL A 39 4.41 -7.39 -8.46
N VAL A 40 4.75 -8.57 -8.95
CA VAL A 40 4.80 -8.91 -10.37
C VAL A 40 3.65 -9.87 -10.67
N TRP A 41 2.83 -9.51 -11.64
CA TRP A 41 1.68 -10.27 -12.11
C TRP A 41 1.92 -10.71 -13.55
N ASN A 42 1.59 -11.94 -13.90
CA ASN A 42 1.61 -12.36 -15.28
C ASN A 42 0.36 -11.87 -16.06
N ALA A 43 0.32 -12.12 -17.36
CA ALA A 43 -0.80 -11.74 -18.23
C ALA A 43 -2.14 -12.39 -17.83
N ARG A 44 -2.13 -13.46 -17.02
CA ARG A 44 -3.33 -14.12 -16.48
C ARG A 44 -3.79 -13.56 -15.15
N GLY A 45 -3.08 -12.54 -14.61
CA GLY A 45 -3.38 -11.98 -13.30
C GLY A 45 -2.91 -12.83 -12.11
N GLU A 46 -2.01 -13.81 -12.35
CA GLU A 46 -1.42 -14.62 -11.29
C GLU A 46 -0.15 -13.95 -10.77
N MET A 47 0.00 -13.91 -9.45
CA MET A 47 1.19 -13.35 -8.79
C MET A 47 2.41 -14.23 -9.08
N GLN A 48 3.44 -13.63 -9.65
CA GLN A 48 4.72 -14.30 -9.94
C GLN A 48 5.75 -14.07 -8.85
N SER A 49 5.81 -12.85 -8.31
CA SER A 49 6.68 -12.53 -7.19
C SER A 49 6.13 -11.34 -6.40
N CYS A 50 6.52 -11.25 -5.14
CA CYS A 50 6.21 -10.13 -4.25
C CYS A 50 7.44 -9.80 -3.44
N LEU A 51 7.82 -8.51 -3.38
CA LEU A 51 9.02 -8.05 -2.68
C LEU A 51 9.07 -8.50 -1.22
N PHE A 52 7.94 -8.46 -0.50
CA PHE A 52 7.93 -8.84 0.91
C PHE A 52 7.87 -10.36 1.11
N CYS A 53 7.25 -11.09 0.19
CA CYS A 53 7.38 -12.54 0.16
C CYS A 53 8.82 -12.97 -0.10
N ASP A 54 9.53 -12.26 -1.00
CA ASP A 54 10.94 -12.52 -1.28
C ASP A 54 11.83 -12.31 -0.03
N PHE A 55 11.54 -11.27 0.78
CA PHE A 55 12.23 -11.08 2.07
C PHE A 55 11.89 -12.18 3.07
N ALA A 56 10.60 -12.56 3.18
CA ALA A 56 10.14 -13.60 4.10
C ALA A 56 10.70 -14.99 3.76
N ASN A 57 10.95 -15.25 2.47
CA ASN A 57 11.50 -16.51 1.98
C ASN A 57 13.03 -16.47 1.79
N HIS A 58 13.68 -15.37 2.18
CA HIS A 58 15.13 -15.15 2.03
C HIS A 58 15.64 -15.27 0.59
N THR A 59 14.77 -15.06 -0.41
CA THR A 59 15.14 -15.04 -1.83
C THR A 59 15.75 -13.71 -2.27
N LYS A 60 15.50 -12.65 -1.47
CA LYS A 60 16.18 -11.35 -1.54
C LYS A 60 16.75 -10.98 -0.18
N GLU A 61 17.95 -10.41 -0.20
CA GLU A 61 18.59 -9.93 1.03
C GLU A 61 17.82 -8.76 1.65
N LYS A 62 17.55 -8.88 2.93
CA LYS A 62 17.01 -7.83 3.79
C LYS A 62 17.44 -8.09 5.22
N GLU A 63 18.00 -7.08 5.87
CA GLU A 63 18.27 -7.14 7.30
C GLU A 63 16.95 -7.19 8.07
N LEU A 64 16.69 -8.29 8.78
CA LEU A 64 15.52 -8.49 9.60
C LEU A 64 15.84 -8.14 11.05
N LEU A 65 14.95 -7.37 11.68
CA LEU A 65 14.98 -7.07 13.13
C LEU A 65 14.33 -8.17 13.95
N TYR A 66 13.42 -8.91 13.31
CA TYR A 66 12.69 -10.02 13.93
C TYR A 66 12.16 -10.96 12.85
N GLU A 67 12.06 -12.23 13.21
CA GLU A 67 11.42 -13.27 12.41
C GLU A 67 10.86 -14.37 13.30
N ASP A 68 9.67 -14.87 12.97
CA ASP A 68 9.07 -16.10 13.49
C ASP A 68 8.31 -16.84 12.38
N ASP A 69 7.45 -17.80 12.76
CA ASP A 69 6.69 -18.60 11.80
C ASP A 69 5.61 -17.81 11.07
N LEU A 70 5.14 -16.69 11.65
CA LEU A 70 4.01 -15.90 11.13
C LEU A 70 4.43 -14.59 10.48
N VAL A 71 5.44 -13.91 11.04
CA VAL A 71 5.81 -12.55 10.65
C VAL A 71 7.32 -12.35 10.55
N ILE A 72 7.70 -11.37 9.74
CA ILE A 72 9.02 -10.74 9.73
C ILE A 72 8.90 -9.26 10.09
N ALA A 73 9.97 -8.68 10.63
CA ALA A 73 10.03 -7.23 10.85
C ALA A 73 11.37 -6.66 10.41
N PHE A 74 11.34 -5.47 9.80
CA PHE A 74 12.54 -4.79 9.30
C PHE A 74 12.34 -3.27 9.23
N SER A 75 13.44 -2.53 9.12
CA SER A 75 13.38 -1.08 8.90
C SER A 75 13.11 -0.76 7.43
N PRO A 76 12.19 0.18 7.12
CA PRO A 76 11.99 0.67 5.76
C PRO A 76 13.21 1.48 5.29
N SER A 77 13.42 1.51 3.97
CA SER A 77 14.52 2.30 3.37
C SER A 77 14.37 3.82 3.56
N LYS A 78 13.13 4.29 3.80
CA LYS A 78 12.81 5.71 4.04
C LYS A 78 12.02 5.81 5.35
N PRO A 79 12.69 5.87 6.51
CA PRO A 79 12.01 5.97 7.79
C PRO A 79 11.28 7.33 7.93
N ALA A 80 10.11 7.32 8.56
CA ALA A 80 9.29 8.50 8.80
C ALA A 80 9.44 9.05 10.23
N ALA A 81 9.99 8.26 11.14
CA ALA A 81 10.23 8.56 12.53
C ALA A 81 11.61 8.05 12.94
N LYS A 82 12.08 8.40 14.13
CA LYS A 82 13.37 7.94 14.67
C LYS A 82 13.43 6.41 14.74
N GLN A 83 12.36 5.78 15.21
CA GLN A 83 12.13 4.36 15.04
C GLN A 83 10.94 4.19 14.10
N HIS A 84 11.16 3.48 13.01
CA HIS A 84 10.13 3.11 12.05
C HIS A 84 10.40 1.66 11.63
N ILE A 85 9.48 0.78 11.96
CA ILE A 85 9.57 -0.65 11.73
C ILE A 85 8.36 -1.06 10.89
N LEU A 86 8.58 -1.94 9.93
CA LEU A 86 7.52 -2.64 9.22
C LEU A 86 7.42 -4.05 9.80
N VAL A 87 6.22 -4.44 10.22
CA VAL A 87 5.90 -5.82 10.55
C VAL A 87 5.02 -6.39 9.46
N VAL A 88 5.45 -7.49 8.87
CA VAL A 88 4.90 -8.05 7.63
C VAL A 88 4.58 -9.52 7.84
N PRO A 89 3.39 -10.00 7.50
CA PRO A 89 3.09 -11.43 7.57
C PRO A 89 3.88 -12.21 6.51
N LYS A 90 4.31 -13.44 6.85
CA LYS A 90 4.95 -14.32 5.86
C LYS A 90 3.97 -14.79 4.78
N ARG A 91 2.71 -15.01 5.17
CA ARG A 91 1.63 -15.27 4.22
C ARG A 91 1.30 -14.01 3.42
N HIS A 92 1.20 -14.14 2.11
CA HIS A 92 0.78 -13.01 1.29
C HIS A 92 -0.68 -12.65 1.53
N ILE A 93 -0.91 -11.42 1.98
CA ILE A 93 -2.20 -10.75 2.05
C ILE A 93 -1.99 -9.43 1.34
N SER A 94 -2.76 -9.15 0.28
CA SER A 94 -2.42 -7.99 -0.55
C SER A 94 -2.68 -6.66 0.18
N THR A 95 -3.83 -6.54 0.86
CA THR A 95 -4.22 -5.29 1.52
C THR A 95 -5.03 -5.54 2.79
N VAL A 96 -5.33 -4.48 3.54
CA VAL A 96 -6.26 -4.56 4.68
C VAL A 96 -7.67 -5.03 4.30
N GLY A 97 -8.09 -4.80 3.04
CA GLY A 97 -9.40 -5.22 2.54
C GLY A 97 -9.51 -6.73 2.30
N ASP A 98 -8.39 -7.45 2.28
CA ASP A 98 -8.35 -8.91 2.08
C ASP A 98 -8.29 -9.69 3.41
N LEU A 99 -8.31 -8.97 4.54
CA LEU A 99 -8.34 -9.57 5.87
C LEU A 99 -9.71 -10.19 6.14
N VAL A 100 -9.69 -11.33 6.81
CA VAL A 100 -10.88 -12.06 7.27
C VAL A 100 -10.79 -12.29 8.79
N GLU A 101 -11.90 -12.67 9.42
CA GLU A 101 -11.99 -12.85 10.87
C GLU A 101 -10.91 -13.78 11.43
N THR A 102 -10.59 -14.85 10.71
CA THR A 102 -9.53 -15.80 11.09
C THR A 102 -8.12 -15.21 11.08
N ASP A 103 -7.93 -13.98 10.57
CA ASP A 103 -6.65 -13.26 10.58
C ASP A 103 -6.44 -12.42 11.84
N THR A 104 -7.43 -12.31 12.72
CA THR A 104 -7.31 -11.55 13.97
C THR A 104 -6.09 -11.99 14.82
N PRO A 105 -5.80 -13.29 15.02
CA PRO A 105 -4.60 -13.71 15.74
C PRO A 105 -3.28 -13.29 15.06
N LEU A 106 -3.26 -13.22 13.72
CA LEU A 106 -2.10 -12.72 12.97
C LEU A 106 -1.90 -11.22 13.21
N LEU A 107 -2.98 -10.43 13.19
CA LEU A 107 -2.91 -9.00 13.52
C LEU A 107 -2.41 -8.79 14.95
N ASP A 108 -2.92 -9.54 15.93
CA ASP A 108 -2.46 -9.48 17.32
C ASP A 108 -0.96 -9.81 17.44
N ARG A 109 -0.48 -10.81 16.67
CA ARG A 109 0.95 -11.13 16.61
C ARG A 109 1.77 -10.01 15.99
N MET A 110 1.28 -9.38 14.93
CA MET A 110 1.94 -8.22 14.32
C MET A 110 2.09 -7.06 15.31
N LYS A 111 1.04 -6.77 16.10
CA LYS A 111 1.07 -5.75 17.15
C LYS A 111 2.06 -6.08 18.25
N GLU A 112 2.04 -7.31 18.75
CA GLU A 112 2.95 -7.77 19.79
C GLU A 112 4.42 -7.56 19.39
N VAL A 113 4.78 -7.98 18.17
CA VAL A 113 6.13 -7.83 17.62
C VAL A 113 6.47 -6.36 17.43
N ALA A 114 5.55 -5.55 16.92
CA ALA A 114 5.73 -4.11 16.73
C ALA A 114 6.06 -3.41 18.05
N VAL A 115 5.25 -3.64 19.10
CA VAL A 115 5.45 -3.04 20.43
C VAL A 115 6.73 -3.54 21.07
N LYS A 116 7.06 -4.82 20.94
CA LYS A 116 8.31 -5.40 21.46
C LYS A 116 9.56 -4.76 20.86
N LEU A 117 9.51 -4.40 19.58
CA LEU A 117 10.65 -3.84 18.85
C LEU A 117 10.76 -2.32 19.02
N LEU A 118 9.66 -1.60 19.16
CA LEU A 118 9.66 -0.18 19.49
C LEU A 118 10.09 -0.02 20.95
N LYS A 119 11.16 0.73 21.15
CA LYS A 119 11.72 1.01 22.49
C LYS A 119 11.29 2.39 22.96
N CYS A 120 9.97 2.66 22.92
CA CYS A 120 9.40 3.95 23.33
C CYS A 120 8.13 3.74 24.16
N ASP A 121 7.66 4.80 24.80
CA ASP A 121 6.44 4.79 25.59
C ASP A 121 5.19 4.54 24.72
N ALA A 122 4.14 3.97 25.32
CA ALA A 122 2.88 3.72 24.60
C ALA A 122 2.27 5.02 24.03
N SER A 123 2.45 6.16 24.71
CA SER A 123 1.99 7.47 24.23
C SER A 123 2.73 7.99 22.99
N GLN A 124 3.89 7.41 22.69
CA GLN A 124 4.70 7.74 21.52
C GLN A 124 4.58 6.68 20.43
N THR A 125 3.89 5.58 20.72
CA THR A 125 3.72 4.46 19.79
C THR A 125 2.54 4.73 18.86
N GLN A 126 2.78 4.68 17.56
CA GLN A 126 1.72 4.69 16.55
C GLN A 126 1.80 3.43 15.70
N LEU A 127 0.66 2.75 15.54
CA LEU A 127 0.50 1.53 14.77
C LEU A 127 -0.57 1.75 13.70
N SER A 128 -0.19 1.71 12.42
CA SER A 128 -1.11 2.05 11.33
C SER A 128 -0.84 1.27 10.06
N PHE A 129 -1.85 1.20 9.18
CA PHE A 129 -1.76 0.62 7.86
C PHE A 129 -2.06 1.68 6.80
N HIS A 130 -1.33 1.65 5.68
CA HIS A 130 -1.74 2.42 4.52
C HIS A 130 -2.82 1.68 3.73
N ILE A 131 -3.87 2.44 3.37
CA ILE A 131 -5.00 1.93 2.58
C ILE A 131 -4.71 2.14 1.09
N PRO A 132 -5.03 1.19 0.19
CA PRO A 132 -4.95 1.42 -1.24
C PRO A 132 -5.74 2.67 -1.68
N PRO A 133 -5.26 3.43 -2.65
CA PRO A 133 -4.07 3.21 -3.49
C PRO A 133 -2.76 3.76 -2.91
N TRP A 134 -2.73 4.21 -1.64
CA TRP A 134 -1.58 4.92 -1.03
C TRP A 134 -0.53 4.00 -0.39
N ASN A 135 -0.78 2.70 -0.33
CA ASN A 135 0.23 1.71 0.06
C ASN A 135 1.35 1.63 -1.00
N SER A 136 2.58 1.38 -0.57
CA SER A 136 3.75 1.31 -1.44
C SER A 136 4.03 -0.10 -1.99
N VAL A 137 3.57 -1.13 -1.29
CA VAL A 137 3.68 -2.54 -1.68
C VAL A 137 2.31 -3.19 -1.47
N ASP A 138 1.83 -3.94 -2.47
CA ASP A 138 0.61 -4.74 -2.36
C ASP A 138 0.91 -6.04 -1.62
N HIS A 139 1.28 -5.88 -0.35
CA HIS A 139 1.45 -6.89 0.67
C HIS A 139 1.22 -6.21 2.02
N LEU A 140 0.37 -6.78 2.85
CA LEU A 140 0.00 -6.23 4.16
C LEU A 140 1.24 -5.93 4.99
N HIS A 141 1.33 -4.73 5.55
CA HIS A 141 2.42 -4.34 6.42
C HIS A 141 1.95 -3.32 7.45
N LEU A 142 2.22 -3.61 8.69
CA LEU A 142 1.97 -2.72 9.82
C LEU A 142 3.14 -1.75 9.95
N HIS A 143 2.85 -0.46 9.90
CA HIS A 143 3.79 0.59 10.26
C HIS A 143 3.79 0.78 11.77
N ALA A 144 4.93 0.54 12.40
CA ALA A 144 5.18 0.82 13.80
C ALA A 144 6.14 2.01 13.90
N LEU A 145 5.70 3.12 14.51
CA LEU A 145 6.40 4.39 14.52
C LEU A 145 6.51 4.95 15.95
N GLU A 146 7.68 5.50 16.27
CA GLU A 146 7.90 6.32 17.45
C GLU A 146 7.66 7.79 17.08
N THR A 147 6.64 8.43 17.65
CA THR A 147 6.42 9.87 17.47
C THR A 147 7.35 10.68 18.40
N PRO A 148 7.77 11.90 18.01
CA PRO A 148 7.34 12.66 16.84
C PRO A 148 7.98 12.18 15.52
N TYR A 149 7.33 12.54 14.42
CA TYR A 149 7.84 12.26 13.08
C TYR A 149 9.05 13.10 12.71
N LEU A 150 9.87 12.62 11.77
CA LEU A 150 11.06 13.34 11.25
C LEU A 150 10.70 14.61 10.47
N SER A 151 9.46 14.72 9.97
CA SER A 151 8.95 15.89 9.27
C SER A 151 7.44 16.01 9.36
N TRP A 152 6.90 17.19 9.12
CA TRP A 152 5.45 17.43 9.09
C TRP A 152 4.76 16.67 7.94
N TRP A 153 5.44 16.44 6.81
CA TRP A 153 4.93 15.61 5.71
C TRP A 153 4.73 14.15 6.13
N ASN A 154 5.66 13.62 6.94
CA ASN A 154 5.52 12.29 7.52
C ASN A 154 4.31 12.26 8.48
N GLY A 155 4.13 13.29 9.30
CA GLY A 155 2.95 13.43 10.15
C GLY A 155 1.66 13.37 9.35
N LEU A 156 1.56 14.10 8.23
CA LEU A 156 0.39 14.06 7.36
C LEU A 156 0.19 12.67 6.72
N ARG A 157 1.27 12.04 6.25
CA ARG A 157 1.22 10.73 5.59
C ARG A 157 0.74 9.61 6.53
N PHE A 158 1.12 9.67 7.80
CA PHE A 158 0.77 8.68 8.81
C PHE A 158 -0.35 9.16 9.76
N SER A 159 -1.06 10.25 9.45
CA SER A 159 -2.24 10.68 10.20
C SER A 159 -3.33 9.63 10.13
N GLU A 160 -3.68 9.06 11.28
CA GLU A 160 -4.78 8.11 11.40
C GLU A 160 -6.14 8.75 11.14
N GLY A 161 -7.12 7.93 10.75
CA GLY A 161 -8.47 8.38 10.43
C GLY A 161 -8.59 9.14 9.11
N LYS A 162 -7.54 9.13 8.28
CA LYS A 162 -7.56 9.65 6.91
C LYS A 162 -7.84 8.53 5.92
N PRO A 163 -8.37 8.85 4.72
CA PRO A 163 -8.68 7.83 3.70
C PRO A 163 -7.49 6.96 3.27
N TRP A 164 -6.27 7.41 3.58
CA TRP A 164 -5.04 6.70 3.20
C TRP A 164 -4.34 5.98 4.35
N CYS A 165 -4.78 6.17 5.61
CA CYS A 165 -4.11 5.63 6.78
C CYS A 165 -5.12 5.22 7.86
N ALA A 166 -5.24 3.92 8.10
CA ALA A 166 -6.07 3.35 9.14
C ALA A 166 -5.25 3.02 10.39
N SER A 167 -5.82 3.25 11.57
CA SER A 167 -5.24 2.79 12.83
C SER A 167 -5.27 1.25 12.91
N PHE A 168 -4.34 0.69 13.67
CA PHE A 168 -4.33 -0.75 13.93
C PHE A 168 -5.66 -1.23 14.54
N GLU A 169 -6.18 -0.50 15.53
CA GLU A 169 -7.43 -0.88 16.21
C GLU A 169 -8.63 -0.86 15.27
N GLY A 170 -8.70 0.13 14.36
CA GLY A 170 -9.74 0.19 13.35
C GLY A 170 -9.70 -1.02 12.40
N VAL A 171 -8.52 -1.37 11.89
CA VAL A 171 -8.36 -2.54 11.01
C VAL A 171 -8.69 -3.84 11.74
N ARG A 172 -8.24 -4.00 12.98
CA ARG A 172 -8.53 -5.18 13.80
C ARG A 172 -10.03 -5.34 14.08
N TYR A 173 -10.71 -4.23 14.40
CA TYR A 173 -12.17 -4.20 14.59
C TYR A 173 -12.91 -4.65 13.32
N TRP A 174 -12.52 -4.11 12.16
CA TRP A 174 -13.09 -4.52 10.88
C TRP A 174 -12.84 -6.01 10.57
N ALA A 175 -11.62 -6.47 10.74
CA ALA A 175 -11.26 -7.86 10.50
C ALA A 175 -12.02 -8.84 11.40
N SER A 176 -12.40 -8.44 12.62
CA SER A 176 -13.19 -9.28 13.54
C SER A 176 -14.65 -9.47 13.14
N GLY A 177 -15.11 -8.85 12.04
CA GLY A 177 -16.51 -8.90 11.60
C GLY A 177 -17.48 -8.05 12.44
N ALA A 178 -17.00 -7.40 13.51
CA ALA A 178 -17.86 -6.59 14.38
C ALA A 178 -18.49 -5.39 13.64
N GLY A 179 -17.79 -4.78 12.70
CA GLY A 179 -18.32 -3.69 11.88
C GLY A 179 -19.51 -4.11 10.99
N ALA A 180 -19.53 -5.33 10.50
CA ALA A 180 -20.63 -5.85 9.68
C ALA A 180 -21.89 -6.17 10.50
N GLN A 181 -21.76 -6.37 11.80
CA GLN A 181 -22.88 -6.63 12.70
C GLN A 181 -23.61 -5.33 13.09
N GLU A 182 -22.86 -4.23 13.34
CA GLU A 182 -23.46 -2.93 13.65
C GLU A 182 -24.29 -2.35 12.49
N GLU A 183 -23.85 -2.56 11.23
CA GLU A 183 -24.64 -2.14 10.06
C GLU A 183 -25.96 -2.91 9.94
N LYS A 184 -26.02 -4.17 10.34
CA LYS A 184 -27.26 -4.98 10.32
C LYS A 184 -28.22 -4.61 11.43
N GLU A 185 -27.72 -4.20 12.59
CA GLU A 185 -28.54 -3.80 13.74
C GLU A 185 -29.14 -2.39 13.56
N ASN A 186 -28.50 -1.53 12.78
CA ASN A 186 -28.94 -0.16 12.51
C ASN A 186 -29.81 0.01 11.26
N VAL A 187 -30.20 -1.06 10.57
CA VAL A 187 -31.20 -0.98 9.50
C VAL A 187 -32.58 -0.78 10.15
N PRO A 188 -33.25 0.38 9.98
CA PRO A 188 -34.59 0.58 10.54
C PRO A 188 -35.54 -0.44 9.91
N GLU A 189 -36.18 -1.22 10.77
CA GLU A 189 -37.25 -2.15 10.40
C GLU A 189 -38.28 -1.39 9.56
N ALA A 190 -38.44 -1.77 8.30
CA ALA A 190 -39.43 -1.19 7.43
C ALA A 190 -40.80 -1.52 8.04
N LYS A 191 -41.43 -0.54 8.71
CA LYS A 191 -42.80 -0.67 9.19
C LYS A 191 -43.68 -0.84 7.95
N ASP A 192 -44.25 -2.02 7.84
CA ASP A 192 -45.27 -2.34 6.85
C ASP A 192 -46.35 -1.25 6.89
N ALA A 193 -46.39 -0.45 5.84
CA ALA A 193 -47.49 0.46 5.60
C ALA A 193 -48.68 -0.42 5.17
N GLU A 194 -49.48 -0.90 6.14
CA GLU A 194 -50.81 -1.43 5.86
C GLU A 194 -51.62 -0.32 5.19
N GLU A 195 -51.81 -0.48 3.91
CA GLU A 195 -52.76 0.24 3.07
C GLU A 195 -54.17 -0.09 3.56
N LYS A 196 -54.79 0.83 4.29
CA LYS A 196 -56.24 0.76 4.54
C LYS A 196 -56.99 1.31 3.34
N CYS A 197 -57.69 0.42 2.63
CA CYS A 197 -58.82 0.77 1.76
C CYS A 197 -59.93 1.53 2.47
#